data_30ddf13fc36296804f1443274bda11f2
#
_entry.id   30ddf13fc36296804f1443274bda11f2
#
_cell.length_a   1.000
_cell.length_b   1.000
_cell.length_c   1.000
_cell.angle_alpha   90.00
_cell.angle_beta   90.00
_cell.angle_gamma   90.00
#
_symmetry.space_group_name_H-M   'P 1'
#
loop_
_entity.id
_entity.type
_entity.pdbx_description
1 polymer ?
#
loop_
_entity_poly.entity_id
_entity_poly.type
_entity_poly.pdbx_seq_one_letter_code
_entity_poly.pdbx_strand_id
1 'polypeptide(L)'
;MTYSLNTLNSDAAHHATRGLARYAQELGLLFGLIGLVFWGLALASYNLTDPAWTTSGNGSPTRNWGGGIGAFLADGSYALLGLSVWLCWAAGMRSWMAALARWMRGGVPEAGEPSPRLRRLSFWSGLVLLVVAGTALEWSRLYRLEGLLPGNAGGALGYVVGPFAQKWLGFNGAGLLCIALMVPVSYTHLTLPTNRE
;
A
#
# COMPACT_ATOMS: atom_id res chain seq x y z
N MET A 1 6.43 12.85 -55.54
CA MET A 1 6.05 12.43 -54.20
C MET A 1 6.10 13.63 -53.28
N THR A 2 4.96 14.26 -53.00
CA THR A 2 4.85 15.41 -52.09
C THR A 2 4.52 14.88 -50.71
N TYR A 3 5.51 14.76 -49.85
CA TYR A 3 5.26 14.53 -48.42
C TYR A 3 4.59 15.78 -47.82
N SER A 4 3.42 15.63 -47.25
CA SER A 4 2.71 16.72 -46.60
C SER A 4 3.47 17.12 -45.32
N LEU A 5 3.83 18.40 -45.19
CA LEU A 5 4.44 19.00 -43.99
C LEU A 5 3.62 18.71 -42.70
N ASN A 6 2.32 18.41 -42.86
CA ASN A 6 1.42 18.08 -41.75
C ASN A 6 1.72 16.71 -41.15
N THR A 7 2.17 15.72 -41.94
CA THR A 7 2.54 14.39 -41.44
C THR A 7 3.87 14.44 -40.66
N LEU A 8 4.82 15.21 -41.09
CA LEU A 8 6.10 15.39 -40.39
C LEU A 8 5.93 16.09 -39.03
N ASN A 9 5.02 17.06 -38.93
CA ASN A 9 4.74 17.73 -37.66
C ASN A 9 3.95 16.82 -36.68
N SER A 10 3.03 15.99 -37.18
CA SER A 10 2.30 15.02 -36.34
C SER A 10 3.24 13.94 -35.79
N ASP A 11 4.17 13.45 -36.60
CA ASP A 11 5.13 12.40 -36.15
C ASP A 11 6.12 12.96 -35.11
N ALA A 12 6.61 14.18 -35.30
CA ALA A 12 7.48 14.87 -34.33
C ALA A 12 6.74 15.11 -32.99
N ALA A 13 5.47 15.55 -33.03
CA ALA A 13 4.66 15.73 -31.85
C ALA A 13 4.37 14.39 -31.12
N HIS A 14 4.11 13.31 -31.85
CA HIS A 14 3.92 11.98 -31.28
C HIS A 14 5.20 11.40 -30.66
N HIS A 15 6.37 11.66 -31.25
CA HIS A 15 7.65 11.25 -30.66
C HIS A 15 7.97 12.05 -29.38
N ALA A 16 7.71 13.35 -29.37
CA ALA A 16 7.93 14.20 -28.20
C ALA A 16 7.01 13.80 -27.03
N THR A 17 5.73 13.53 -27.28
CA THR A 17 4.78 13.10 -26.23
C THR A 17 5.10 11.73 -25.67
N ARG A 18 5.56 10.79 -26.49
CA ARG A 18 6.03 9.48 -26.02
C ARG A 18 7.29 9.60 -25.15
N GLY A 19 8.22 10.47 -25.50
CA GLY A 19 9.42 10.75 -24.70
C GLY A 19 9.05 11.30 -23.31
N LEU A 20 8.22 12.32 -23.27
CA LEU A 20 7.75 12.92 -22.00
C LEU A 20 7.02 11.91 -21.11
N ALA A 21 6.13 11.10 -21.68
CA ALA A 21 5.42 10.07 -20.93
C ALA A 21 6.36 9.02 -20.33
N ARG A 22 7.42 8.65 -21.04
CA ARG A 22 8.44 7.72 -20.55
C ARG A 22 9.24 8.32 -19.39
N TYR A 23 9.72 9.57 -19.52
CA TYR A 23 10.40 10.29 -18.43
C TYR A 23 9.52 10.43 -17.19
N ALA A 24 8.25 10.79 -17.37
CA ALA A 24 7.32 10.89 -16.24
C ALA A 24 7.13 9.54 -15.53
N GLN A 25 7.11 8.43 -16.28
CA GLN A 25 7.01 7.09 -15.72
C GLN A 25 8.30 6.69 -14.98
N GLU A 26 9.46 7.00 -15.50
CA GLU A 26 10.77 6.75 -14.87
C GLU A 26 10.90 7.53 -13.55
N LEU A 27 10.55 8.82 -13.56
CA LEU A 27 10.52 9.64 -12.36
C LEU A 27 9.49 9.10 -11.34
N GLY A 28 8.32 8.68 -11.79
CA GLY A 28 7.29 8.08 -10.93
C GLY A 28 7.78 6.79 -10.27
N LEU A 29 8.51 5.94 -10.98
CA LEU A 29 9.12 4.73 -10.42
C LEU A 29 10.21 5.08 -9.39
N LEU A 30 11.06 6.06 -9.67
CA LEU A 30 12.11 6.50 -8.76
C LEU A 30 11.53 7.07 -7.47
N PHE A 31 10.64 8.06 -7.58
CA PHE A 31 10.00 8.67 -6.40
C PHE A 31 9.11 7.68 -5.64
N GLY A 32 8.44 6.77 -6.34
CA GLY A 32 7.67 5.70 -5.73
C GLY A 32 8.53 4.78 -4.89
N LEU A 33 9.72 4.40 -5.37
CA LEU A 33 10.68 3.59 -4.61
C LEU A 33 11.17 4.34 -3.37
N ILE A 34 11.62 5.58 -3.55
CA ILE A 34 12.11 6.42 -2.46
C ILE A 34 11.04 6.56 -1.37
N GLY A 35 9.79 6.85 -1.77
CA GLY A 35 8.66 6.97 -0.83
C GLY A 35 8.36 5.67 -0.09
N LEU A 36 8.37 4.52 -0.78
CA LEU A 36 8.15 3.21 -0.16
C LEU A 36 9.27 2.82 0.79
N VAL A 37 10.53 3.06 0.43
CA VAL A 37 11.69 2.81 1.30
C VAL A 37 11.63 3.72 2.51
N PHE A 38 11.37 5.02 2.32
CA PHE A 38 11.24 5.97 3.42
C PHE A 38 10.12 5.57 4.38
N TRP A 39 8.93 5.23 3.85
CA TRP A 39 7.81 4.78 4.68
C TRP A 39 8.12 3.49 5.43
N GLY A 40 8.73 2.51 4.76
CA GLY A 40 9.16 1.25 5.41
C GLY A 40 10.18 1.47 6.52
N LEU A 41 11.17 2.35 6.31
CA LEU A 41 12.16 2.71 7.34
C LEU A 41 11.50 3.45 8.51
N ALA A 42 10.56 4.36 8.24
CA ALA A 42 9.80 5.06 9.26
C ALA A 42 8.98 4.10 10.12
N LEU A 43 8.28 3.14 9.49
CA LEU A 43 7.51 2.11 10.21
C LEU A 43 8.43 1.18 11.03
N ALA A 44 9.54 0.73 10.46
CA ALA A 44 10.47 -0.20 11.12
C ALA A 44 11.19 0.41 12.32
N SER A 45 11.40 1.73 12.31
CA SER A 45 12.08 2.46 13.38
C SER A 45 11.11 3.28 14.27
N TYR A 46 9.82 2.92 14.25
CA TYR A 46 8.81 3.57 15.08
C TYR A 46 9.15 3.47 16.58
N ASN A 47 8.99 4.58 17.28
CA ASN A 47 9.23 4.62 18.73
C ASN A 47 8.19 5.54 19.40
N LEU A 48 7.53 5.02 20.44
CA LEU A 48 6.53 5.74 21.23
C LEU A 48 7.07 6.99 21.97
N THR A 49 8.40 7.09 22.13
CA THR A 49 9.01 8.26 22.79
C THR A 49 9.26 9.43 21.86
N ASP A 50 9.10 9.25 20.56
CA ASP A 50 9.28 10.32 19.58
C ASP A 50 8.06 11.25 19.57
N PRO A 51 8.25 12.57 19.41
CA PRO A 51 7.15 13.49 19.24
C PRO A 51 6.42 13.25 17.91
N ALA A 52 5.11 13.03 17.96
CA ALA A 52 4.29 12.74 16.79
C ALA A 52 2.83 13.16 17.02
N TRP A 53 1.87 12.59 16.28
CA TRP A 53 0.44 12.93 16.39
C TRP A 53 -0.16 12.53 17.73
N THR A 54 0.16 11.33 18.22
CA THR A 54 -0.44 10.72 19.41
C THR A 54 0.46 10.86 20.63
N THR A 55 1.74 11.19 20.43
CA THR A 55 2.77 11.27 21.47
C THR A 55 3.42 12.65 21.51
N SER A 56 3.52 13.25 22.70
CA SER A 56 4.19 14.55 22.90
C SER A 56 5.72 14.42 22.93
N GLY A 57 6.24 13.18 22.92
CA GLY A 57 7.67 12.92 23.12
C GLY A 57 8.12 13.19 24.56
N ASN A 58 9.36 12.81 24.85
CA ASN A 58 9.98 12.98 26.17
C ASN A 58 11.10 14.04 26.17
N GLY A 59 11.22 14.87 25.12
CA GLY A 59 12.28 15.87 24.96
C GLY A 59 13.62 15.30 24.48
N SER A 60 13.73 13.99 24.28
CA SER A 60 14.91 13.36 23.66
C SER A 60 14.93 13.56 22.15
N PRO A 61 16.12 13.48 21.50
CA PRO A 61 16.19 13.48 20.04
C PRO A 61 15.36 12.34 19.44
N THR A 62 14.70 12.63 18.32
CA THR A 62 13.89 11.66 17.58
C THR A 62 14.72 10.43 17.17
N ARG A 63 14.23 9.25 17.51
CA ARG A 63 14.89 7.96 17.24
C ARG A 63 14.50 7.36 15.89
N ASN A 64 13.39 7.82 15.32
CA ASN A 64 12.96 7.36 14.02
C ASN A 64 14.00 7.66 12.94
N TRP A 65 14.33 6.68 12.10
CA TRP A 65 15.32 6.81 11.02
C TRP A 65 14.92 7.84 9.96
N GLY A 66 13.62 8.10 9.80
CA GLY A 66 13.08 9.17 8.96
C GLY A 66 13.02 10.54 9.66
N GLY A 67 13.61 10.67 10.86
CA GLY A 67 13.54 11.89 11.67
C GLY A 67 12.11 12.22 12.09
N GLY A 68 11.82 13.50 12.35
CA GLY A 68 10.49 13.94 12.77
C GLY A 68 9.40 13.60 11.75
N ILE A 69 9.66 13.77 10.46
CA ILE A 69 8.70 13.43 9.38
C ILE A 69 8.39 11.93 9.40
N GLY A 70 9.40 11.08 9.57
CA GLY A 70 9.24 9.63 9.69
C GLY A 70 8.44 9.24 10.94
N ALA A 71 8.70 9.90 12.08
CA ALA A 71 7.95 9.69 13.32
C ALA A 71 6.46 10.01 13.14
N PHE A 72 6.12 11.17 12.56
CA PHE A 72 4.75 11.56 12.28
C PHE A 72 4.06 10.61 11.30
N LEU A 73 4.74 10.20 10.24
CA LEU A 73 4.21 9.28 9.24
C LEU A 73 3.94 7.89 9.83
N ALA A 74 4.87 7.38 10.61
CA ALA A 74 4.74 6.07 11.25
C ALA A 74 3.64 6.07 12.31
N ASP A 75 3.64 7.07 13.20
CA ASP A 75 2.65 7.23 14.25
C ASP A 75 1.22 7.30 13.69
N GLY A 76 0.98 8.19 12.71
CA GLY A 76 -0.32 8.30 12.05
C GLY A 76 -0.73 7.01 11.33
N SER A 77 0.22 6.31 10.71
CA SER A 77 -0.04 5.04 10.05
C SER A 77 -0.46 3.95 11.04
N TYR A 78 0.27 3.80 12.16
CA TYR A 78 -0.07 2.85 13.21
C TYR A 78 -1.33 3.25 13.99
N ALA A 79 -1.53 4.54 14.27
CA ALA A 79 -2.74 5.03 14.91
C ALA A 79 -4.01 4.73 14.10
N LEU A 80 -3.92 4.75 12.77
CA LEU A 80 -5.05 4.52 11.88
C LEU A 80 -5.30 3.01 11.63
N LEU A 81 -4.25 2.26 11.32
CA LEU A 81 -4.33 0.89 10.78
C LEU A 81 -3.70 -0.19 11.69
N GLY A 82 -3.08 0.19 12.78
CA GLY A 82 -2.32 -0.76 13.59
C GLY A 82 -1.20 -1.45 12.78
N LEU A 83 -0.91 -2.69 13.08
CA LEU A 83 0.07 -3.50 12.36
C LEU A 83 -0.35 -3.82 10.92
N SER A 84 -1.64 -3.71 10.59
CA SER A 84 -2.15 -3.88 9.22
C SER A 84 -1.59 -2.86 8.23
N VAL A 85 -0.94 -1.80 8.69
CA VAL A 85 -0.17 -0.89 7.83
C VAL A 85 0.88 -1.61 7.01
N TRP A 86 1.47 -2.70 7.52
CA TRP A 86 2.44 -3.52 6.78
C TRP A 86 1.84 -4.21 5.57
N LEU A 87 0.53 -4.53 5.60
CA LEU A 87 -0.20 -5.02 4.43
C LEU A 87 -0.29 -3.95 3.34
N CYS A 88 -0.54 -2.69 3.74
CA CYS A 88 -0.54 -1.56 2.81
C CYS A 88 0.85 -1.34 2.20
N TRP A 89 1.90 -1.43 3.02
CA TRP A 89 3.28 -1.31 2.54
C TRP A 89 3.64 -2.42 1.55
N ALA A 90 3.32 -3.68 1.87
CA ALA A 90 3.54 -4.82 0.98
C ALA A 90 2.76 -4.70 -0.33
N ALA A 91 1.50 -4.25 -0.28
CA ALA A 91 0.69 -3.97 -1.46
C ALA A 91 1.27 -2.84 -2.32
N GLY A 92 1.79 -1.78 -1.68
CA GLY A 92 2.52 -0.70 -2.34
C GLY A 92 3.77 -1.21 -3.05
N MET A 93 4.60 -2.01 -2.37
CA MET A 93 5.80 -2.62 -2.93
C MET A 93 5.47 -3.52 -4.14
N ARG A 94 4.44 -4.37 -4.02
CA ARG A 94 3.97 -5.19 -5.13
C ARG A 94 3.49 -4.35 -6.32
N SER A 95 2.71 -3.31 -6.05
CA SER A 95 2.23 -2.39 -7.09
C SER A 95 3.38 -1.70 -7.82
N TRP A 96 4.40 -1.29 -7.07
CA TRP A 96 5.62 -0.72 -7.60
C TRP A 96 6.40 -1.72 -8.47
N MET A 97 6.62 -2.96 -7.97
CA MET A 97 7.27 -4.02 -8.76
C MET A 97 6.51 -4.34 -10.05
N ALA A 98 5.18 -4.39 -10.00
CA ALA A 98 4.36 -4.58 -11.19
C ALA A 98 4.46 -3.40 -12.18
N ALA A 99 4.62 -2.17 -11.69
CA ALA A 99 4.85 -0.99 -12.52
C ALA A 99 6.23 -1.02 -13.17
N LEU A 100 7.26 -1.42 -12.42
CA LEU A 100 8.63 -1.60 -12.90
C LEU A 100 8.69 -2.71 -13.98
N ALA A 101 8.05 -3.86 -13.74
CA ALA A 101 7.98 -4.95 -14.71
C ALA A 101 7.30 -4.52 -16.02
N ARG A 102 6.22 -3.74 -15.95
CA ARG A 102 5.57 -3.16 -17.15
C ARG A 102 6.49 -2.20 -17.90
N TRP A 103 7.22 -1.37 -17.17
CA TRP A 103 8.18 -0.44 -17.76
C TRP A 103 9.29 -1.19 -18.49
N MET A 104 9.87 -2.24 -17.88
CA MET A 104 10.91 -3.07 -18.51
C MET A 104 10.44 -3.79 -19.77
N ARG A 105 9.15 -4.19 -19.84
CA ARG A 105 8.53 -4.82 -21.03
C ARG A 105 8.11 -3.82 -22.11
N GLY A 106 8.49 -2.55 -21.99
CA GLY A 106 8.15 -1.50 -22.96
C GLY A 106 6.67 -1.08 -22.96
N GLY A 107 5.92 -1.43 -21.91
CA GLY A 107 4.52 -1.01 -21.76
C GLY A 107 3.51 -1.76 -22.63
N VAL A 108 3.93 -2.85 -23.30
CA VAL A 108 3.03 -3.65 -24.14
C VAL A 108 2.09 -4.45 -23.24
N PRO A 109 0.76 -4.32 -23.38
CA PRO A 109 -0.20 -5.18 -22.67
C PRO A 109 -0.09 -6.63 -23.15
N GLU A 110 -0.14 -7.59 -22.21
CA GLU A 110 -0.24 -9.00 -22.57
C GLU A 110 -1.64 -9.30 -23.15
N ALA A 111 -1.67 -10.13 -24.19
CA ALA A 111 -2.94 -10.60 -24.76
C ALA A 111 -3.72 -11.39 -23.70
N GLY A 112 -4.98 -10.98 -23.42
CA GLY A 112 -5.83 -11.62 -22.42
C GLY A 112 -5.83 -10.95 -21.04
N GLU A 113 -5.06 -9.89 -20.81
CA GLU A 113 -5.16 -9.13 -19.56
C GLU A 113 -6.54 -8.45 -19.42
N PRO A 114 -7.17 -8.53 -18.24
CA PRO A 114 -8.41 -7.80 -17.97
C PRO A 114 -8.19 -6.30 -18.15
N SER A 115 -9.28 -5.57 -18.46
CA SER A 115 -9.18 -4.13 -18.67
C SER A 115 -8.47 -3.42 -17.51
N PRO A 116 -7.66 -2.39 -17.78
CA PRO A 116 -6.90 -1.68 -16.74
C PRO A 116 -7.78 -1.14 -15.60
N ARG A 117 -9.05 -0.83 -15.89
CA ARG A 117 -10.03 -0.36 -14.90
C ARG A 117 -10.46 -1.50 -13.97
N LEU A 118 -10.83 -2.66 -14.51
CA LEU A 118 -11.23 -3.83 -13.71
C LEU A 118 -10.08 -4.31 -12.83
N ARG A 119 -8.87 -4.39 -13.35
CA ARG A 119 -7.68 -4.75 -12.59
C ARG A 119 -7.40 -3.79 -11.44
N ARG A 120 -7.54 -2.48 -11.68
CA ARG A 120 -7.36 -1.46 -10.65
C ARG A 120 -8.46 -1.56 -9.59
N LEU A 121 -9.70 -1.71 -9.99
CA LEU A 121 -10.84 -1.85 -9.06
C LEU A 121 -10.69 -3.09 -8.20
N SER A 122 -10.40 -4.24 -8.79
CA SER A 122 -10.16 -5.50 -8.06
C SER A 122 -8.99 -5.38 -7.08
N PHE A 123 -7.90 -4.71 -7.46
CA PHE A 123 -6.77 -4.47 -6.57
C PHE A 123 -7.19 -3.63 -5.35
N TRP A 124 -7.82 -2.48 -5.57
CA TRP A 124 -8.18 -1.59 -4.47
C TRP A 124 -9.26 -2.18 -3.56
N SER A 125 -10.29 -2.82 -4.12
CA SER A 125 -11.34 -3.48 -3.32
C SER A 125 -10.77 -4.61 -2.47
N GLY A 126 -9.88 -5.44 -3.03
CA GLY A 126 -9.21 -6.48 -2.29
C GLY A 126 -8.30 -5.93 -1.18
N LEU A 127 -7.54 -4.86 -1.46
CA LEU A 127 -6.70 -4.24 -0.44
C LEU A 127 -7.53 -3.67 0.72
N VAL A 128 -8.61 -2.96 0.42
CA VAL A 128 -9.52 -2.44 1.46
C VAL A 128 -10.08 -3.58 2.30
N LEU A 129 -10.56 -4.66 1.67
CA LEU A 129 -11.10 -5.82 2.38
C LEU A 129 -10.04 -6.49 3.26
N LEU A 130 -8.82 -6.63 2.75
CA LEU A 130 -7.68 -7.21 3.47
C LEU A 130 -7.32 -6.38 4.72
N VAL A 131 -7.25 -5.05 4.56
CA VAL A 131 -6.92 -4.14 5.66
C VAL A 131 -8.03 -4.12 6.70
N VAL A 132 -9.29 -4.04 6.30
CA VAL A 132 -10.44 -4.06 7.21
C VAL A 132 -10.49 -5.38 8.00
N ALA A 133 -10.30 -6.51 7.34
CA ALA A 133 -10.25 -7.81 8.01
C ALA A 133 -9.03 -7.93 8.94
N GLY A 134 -7.86 -7.43 8.50
CA GLY A 134 -6.63 -7.43 9.29
C GLY A 134 -6.77 -6.60 10.56
N THR A 135 -7.23 -5.36 10.46
CA THR A 135 -7.42 -4.46 11.62
C THR A 135 -8.46 -5.01 12.62
N ALA A 136 -9.54 -5.61 12.12
CA ALA A 136 -10.55 -6.26 12.98
C ALA A 136 -9.97 -7.48 13.70
N LEU A 137 -9.14 -8.27 13.02
CA LEU A 137 -8.46 -9.43 13.62
C LEU A 137 -7.44 -8.97 14.67
N GLU A 138 -6.65 -7.94 14.39
CA GLU A 138 -5.72 -7.35 15.35
C GLU A 138 -6.43 -6.89 16.62
N TRP A 139 -7.50 -6.13 16.48
CA TRP A 139 -8.28 -5.65 17.61
C TRP A 139 -8.81 -6.79 18.48
N SER A 140 -9.26 -7.88 17.87
CA SER A 140 -9.88 -9.00 18.59
C SER A 140 -8.88 -10.01 19.15
N ARG A 141 -7.68 -10.15 18.57
CA ARG A 141 -6.72 -11.22 18.87
C ARG A 141 -5.35 -10.73 19.33
N LEU A 142 -4.92 -9.55 18.87
CA LEU A 142 -3.58 -9.04 19.12
C LEU A 142 -3.54 -7.89 20.13
N TYR A 143 -4.54 -7.78 20.99
CA TYR A 143 -4.62 -6.74 22.03
C TYR A 143 -3.36 -6.67 22.93
N ARG A 144 -2.61 -7.77 23.06
CA ARG A 144 -1.35 -7.79 23.81
C ARG A 144 -0.25 -6.92 23.21
N LEU A 145 -0.36 -6.56 21.92
CA LEU A 145 0.59 -5.72 21.23
C LEU A 145 0.26 -4.23 21.33
N GLU A 146 -0.83 -3.85 21.99
CA GLU A 146 -1.22 -2.44 22.20
C GLU A 146 -0.11 -1.61 22.84
N GLY A 147 0.66 -2.19 23.77
CA GLY A 147 1.78 -1.49 24.38
C GLY A 147 2.92 -1.07 23.43
N LEU A 148 2.93 -1.57 22.20
CA LEU A 148 3.89 -1.23 21.15
C LEU A 148 3.32 -0.23 20.12
N LEU A 149 2.02 0.07 20.19
CA LEU A 149 1.29 0.87 19.23
C LEU A 149 0.82 2.20 19.85
N PRO A 150 0.58 3.23 19.05
CA PRO A 150 0.09 4.53 19.54
C PRO A 150 -1.44 4.51 19.77
N GLY A 151 -1.96 3.46 20.37
CA GLY A 151 -3.40 3.32 20.62
C GLY A 151 -3.81 1.85 20.65
N ASN A 152 -5.01 1.55 20.18
CA ASN A 152 -5.55 0.19 20.21
C ASN A 152 -4.92 -0.69 19.12
N ALA A 153 -4.86 -2.01 19.37
CA ALA A 153 -4.50 -2.97 18.33
C ALA A 153 -5.48 -2.83 17.14
N GLY A 154 -4.94 -2.85 15.90
CA GLY A 154 -5.70 -2.58 14.69
C GLY A 154 -6.01 -1.09 14.44
N GLY A 155 -5.49 -0.19 15.28
CA GLY A 155 -5.67 1.26 15.16
C GLY A 155 -7.12 1.72 15.25
N ALA A 156 -7.39 2.94 14.80
CA ALA A 156 -8.74 3.51 14.78
C ALA A 156 -9.72 2.68 13.95
N LEU A 157 -9.26 2.11 12.83
CA LEU A 157 -10.10 1.28 11.98
C LEU A 157 -10.50 -0.02 12.68
N GLY A 158 -9.56 -0.69 13.34
CA GLY A 158 -9.85 -1.89 14.12
C GLY A 158 -10.78 -1.63 15.30
N TYR A 159 -10.63 -0.48 15.96
CA TYR A 159 -11.52 -0.05 17.04
C TYR A 159 -12.97 0.14 16.59
N VAL A 160 -13.21 0.57 15.36
CA VAL A 160 -14.55 0.71 14.78
C VAL A 160 -15.10 -0.62 14.30
N VAL A 161 -14.31 -1.35 13.51
CA VAL A 161 -14.76 -2.57 12.82
C VAL A 161 -14.80 -3.80 13.74
N GLY A 162 -13.83 -3.90 14.66
CA GLY A 162 -13.69 -5.05 15.57
C GLY A 162 -14.91 -5.30 16.44
N PRO A 163 -15.40 -4.30 17.24
CA PRO A 163 -16.59 -4.43 18.05
C PRO A 163 -17.84 -4.74 17.22
N PHE A 164 -17.96 -4.11 16.03
CA PHE A 164 -19.09 -4.36 15.14
C PHE A 164 -19.10 -5.82 14.65
N ALA A 165 -17.98 -6.33 14.17
CA ALA A 165 -17.85 -7.71 13.73
C ALA A 165 -18.12 -8.70 14.89
N GLN A 166 -17.59 -8.42 16.08
CA GLN A 166 -17.77 -9.26 17.25
C GLN A 166 -19.23 -9.28 17.74
N LYS A 167 -19.93 -8.15 17.66
CA LYS A 167 -21.35 -8.04 18.04
C LYS A 167 -22.25 -8.97 17.21
N TRP A 168 -21.97 -9.06 15.89
CA TRP A 168 -22.82 -9.83 14.97
C TRP A 168 -22.41 -11.29 14.82
N LEU A 169 -21.12 -11.60 14.91
CA LEU A 169 -20.56 -12.92 14.62
C LEU A 169 -19.99 -13.61 15.86
N GLY A 170 -19.95 -12.92 16.98
CA GLY A 170 -19.26 -13.38 18.17
C GLY A 170 -17.73 -13.44 17.99
N PHE A 171 -17.02 -13.73 19.07
CA PHE A 171 -15.55 -13.73 19.06
C PHE A 171 -14.95 -14.73 18.05
N ASN A 172 -15.45 -15.98 18.03
CA ASN A 172 -14.93 -17.01 17.15
C ASN A 172 -15.35 -16.81 15.69
N GLY A 173 -16.61 -16.44 15.45
CA GLY A 173 -17.15 -16.21 14.12
C GLY A 173 -16.47 -15.02 13.42
N ALA A 174 -16.26 -13.91 14.12
CA ALA A 174 -15.54 -12.76 13.59
C ALA A 174 -14.10 -13.12 13.21
N GLY A 175 -13.39 -13.86 14.06
CA GLY A 175 -12.02 -14.31 13.75
C GLY A 175 -11.96 -15.23 12.53
N LEU A 176 -12.84 -16.21 12.42
CA LEU A 176 -12.92 -17.11 11.28
C LEU A 176 -13.25 -16.37 9.99
N LEU A 177 -14.21 -15.44 10.03
CA LEU A 177 -14.55 -14.62 8.86
C LEU A 177 -13.37 -13.76 8.42
N CYS A 178 -12.68 -13.08 9.35
CA CYS A 178 -11.51 -12.27 9.01
C CYS A 178 -10.42 -13.11 8.35
N ILE A 179 -10.10 -14.29 8.90
CA ILE A 179 -9.12 -15.21 8.31
C ILE A 179 -9.58 -15.69 6.93
N ALA A 180 -10.84 -16.09 6.79
CA ALA A 180 -11.41 -16.53 5.53
C ALA A 180 -11.36 -15.46 4.44
N LEU A 181 -11.53 -14.17 4.81
CA LEU A 181 -11.40 -13.05 3.88
C LEU A 181 -9.93 -12.73 3.54
N MET A 182 -9.02 -12.88 4.50
CA MET A 182 -7.61 -12.57 4.28
C MET A 182 -6.92 -13.57 3.36
N VAL A 183 -7.21 -14.87 3.46
CA VAL A 183 -6.52 -15.93 2.70
C VAL A 183 -6.66 -15.75 1.18
N PRO A 184 -7.86 -15.74 0.58
CA PRO A 184 -8.00 -15.61 -0.87
C PRO A 184 -7.54 -14.24 -1.38
N VAL A 185 -7.77 -13.17 -0.61
CA VAL A 185 -7.33 -11.83 -0.99
C VAL A 185 -5.80 -11.73 -0.94
N SER A 186 -5.17 -12.26 0.09
CA SER A 186 -3.71 -12.33 0.19
C SER A 186 -3.11 -13.14 -0.97
N TYR A 187 -3.70 -14.29 -1.31
CA TYR A 187 -3.26 -15.11 -2.44
C TYR A 187 -3.33 -14.33 -3.76
N THR A 188 -4.43 -13.65 -4.05
CA THR A 188 -4.58 -12.87 -5.28
C THR A 188 -3.68 -11.62 -5.33
N HIS A 189 -3.38 -11.05 -4.16
CA HIS A 189 -2.58 -9.83 -4.06
C HIS A 189 -1.07 -10.08 -3.94
N LEU A 190 -0.63 -11.19 -3.36
CA LEU A 190 0.79 -11.47 -3.10
C LEU A 190 1.43 -12.40 -4.13
N THR A 191 0.67 -13.25 -4.80
CA THR A 191 1.22 -14.09 -5.86
C THR A 191 1.50 -13.26 -7.11
N LEU A 192 2.75 -13.28 -7.55
CA LEU A 192 3.12 -12.81 -8.87
C LEU A 192 2.43 -13.70 -9.91
N PRO A 193 2.00 -13.18 -11.08
CA PRO A 193 1.54 -14.02 -12.16
C PRO A 193 2.71 -14.94 -12.57
N THR A 194 2.68 -16.16 -12.08
CA THR A 194 3.55 -17.22 -12.59
C THR A 194 3.04 -17.53 -13.98
N ASN A 195 3.89 -17.40 -15.01
CA ASN A 195 3.62 -17.91 -16.33
C ASN A 195 3.15 -19.36 -16.19
N ARG A 196 1.89 -19.62 -16.50
CA ARG A 196 1.45 -20.96 -16.83
C ARG A 196 1.80 -21.12 -18.30
N GLU A 197 2.87 -21.87 -18.56
CA GLU A 197 3.11 -22.49 -19.85
C GLU A 197 1.96 -23.44 -20.19
#